data_756eb90e2744253dc48c7637861f4e55
#
_entry.id   756eb90e2744253dc48c7637861f4e55
#
_cell.length_a   1.000
_cell.length_b   1.000
_cell.length_c   1.000
_cell.angle_alpha   90.00
_cell.angle_beta   90.00
_cell.angle_gamma   90.00
#
_symmetry.space_group_name_H-M   'P 1'
#
loop_
_entity.id
_entity.type
_entity.pdbx_description
1 polymer ?
#
loop_
_entity_poly.entity_id
_entity_poly.type
_entity_poly.pdbx_seq_one_letter_code
_entity_poly.pdbx_strand_id
1 'polypeptide(L)' 'MPFRKHLTDKAAFGPAAIEAMSKAFEEACIALQVYADDEKGREIIATRIIDLARSGLIDPTALRDRAIAEARINE' A
#
# COMPACT_ATOMS: atom_id res chain seq x y z
N MET A 1 -1.10 -6.53 -11.24
CA MET A 1 -2.41 -6.58 -10.64
C MET A 1 -2.78 -5.26 -10.01
N PRO A 2 -3.95 -4.79 -10.24
CA PRO A 2 -4.28 -3.48 -9.74
C PRO A 2 -4.48 -3.47 -8.22
N PHE A 3 -4.01 -2.41 -7.61
CA PHE A 3 -4.19 -2.21 -6.19
C PHE A 3 -5.66 -2.25 -5.80
N ARG A 4 -6.53 -1.79 -6.68
CA ARG A 4 -7.96 -1.73 -6.37
C ARG A 4 -8.55 -3.06 -5.97
N LYS A 5 -7.94 -4.14 -6.39
CA LYS A 5 -8.41 -5.45 -6.00
C LYS A 5 -8.40 -5.62 -4.48
N HIS A 6 -7.53 -4.92 -3.79
CA HIS A 6 -7.45 -5.01 -2.34
C HIS A 6 -8.36 -4.04 -1.61
N LEU A 7 -9.03 -3.17 -2.34
CA LEU A 7 -9.92 -2.19 -1.73
C LEU A 7 -11.34 -2.73 -1.75
N THR A 8 -11.59 -3.73 -0.95
CA THR A 8 -12.92 -4.30 -0.94
C THR A 8 -13.91 -3.46 -0.18
N ASP A 9 -13.40 -2.58 0.65
CA ASP A 9 -14.24 -1.77 1.46
C ASP A 9 -14.40 -0.45 0.81
N LYS A 10 -15.52 -0.20 0.23
CA LYS A 10 -15.65 0.99 -0.46
C LYS A 10 -15.74 2.15 0.34
N ALA A 11 -15.54 2.10 1.49
CA ALA A 11 -15.81 3.15 2.21
C ALA A 11 -15.16 4.28 2.03
N ALA A 12 -14.21 4.24 1.61
CA ALA A 12 -13.79 5.25 2.27
C ALA A 12 -12.88 6.18 1.64
N PHE A 13 -12.39 5.90 0.55
CA PHE A 13 -11.31 6.70 0.02
C PHE A 13 -11.73 7.40 -1.26
N GLY A 14 -11.48 8.72 -1.31
CA GLY A 14 -11.71 9.47 -2.52
C GLY A 14 -10.70 9.17 -3.58
N PRO A 15 -10.91 9.69 -4.79
CA PRO A 15 -9.98 9.37 -5.90
C PRO A 15 -8.55 9.78 -5.62
N ALA A 16 -8.34 10.92 -4.97
CA ALA A 16 -6.98 11.36 -4.68
C ALA A 16 -6.29 10.41 -3.70
N ALA A 17 -7.02 9.95 -2.71
CA ALA A 17 -6.45 9.00 -1.75
C ALA A 17 -6.12 7.69 -2.42
N ILE A 18 -7.00 7.21 -3.28
CA ILE A 18 -6.76 5.96 -3.98
C ILE A 18 -5.53 6.06 -4.87
N GLU A 19 -5.36 7.20 -5.53
CA GLU A 19 -4.17 7.40 -6.34
C GLU A 19 -2.91 7.39 -5.51
N ALA A 20 -2.94 8.07 -4.37
CA ALA A 20 -1.78 8.11 -3.49
C ALA A 20 -1.45 6.72 -2.98
N MET A 21 -2.47 5.96 -2.60
CA MET A 21 -2.28 4.61 -2.10
C MET A 21 -1.74 3.69 -3.17
N SER A 22 -2.26 3.81 -4.39
CA SER A 22 -1.79 2.97 -5.49
C SER A 22 -0.34 3.25 -5.82
N LYS A 23 0.03 4.52 -5.85
CA LYS A 23 1.41 4.89 -6.13
C LYS A 23 2.34 4.39 -5.04
N ALA A 24 1.94 4.57 -3.78
CA ALA A 24 2.75 4.11 -2.66
C ALA A 24 2.91 2.60 -2.68
N PHE A 25 1.85 1.89 -3.04
CA PHE A 25 1.88 0.45 -3.11
C PHE A 25 2.90 -0.02 -4.15
N GLU A 26 2.84 0.55 -5.35
CA GLU A 26 3.76 0.14 -6.39
C GLU A 26 5.20 0.44 -6.02
N GLU A 27 5.45 1.62 -5.48
CA GLU A 27 6.81 1.99 -5.12
C GLU A 27 7.33 1.15 -3.97
N ALA A 28 6.49 0.83 -3.00
CA ALA A 28 6.90 -0.02 -1.91
C ALA A 28 7.22 -1.44 -2.39
N CYS A 29 6.42 -1.95 -3.31
CA CYS A 29 6.68 -3.27 -3.86
C CYS A 29 8.03 -3.30 -4.58
N ILE A 30 8.32 -2.26 -5.34
CA ILE A 30 9.60 -2.19 -6.04
C ILE A 30 10.75 -2.13 -5.03
N ALA A 31 10.63 -1.29 -4.02
CA ALA A 31 11.68 -1.11 -3.04
C ALA A 31 11.94 -2.39 -2.25
N LEU A 32 10.90 -3.16 -1.99
CA LEU A 32 11.04 -4.39 -1.22
C LEU A 32 11.22 -5.61 -2.10
N GLN A 33 11.28 -5.40 -3.40
CA GLN A 33 11.48 -6.47 -4.38
C GLN A 33 10.38 -7.51 -4.31
N VAL A 34 9.16 -7.03 -4.15
CA VAL A 34 7.98 -7.88 -4.16
C VAL A 34 7.35 -7.79 -5.54
N TYR A 35 7.45 -8.87 -6.29
CA TYR A 35 7.05 -8.84 -7.70
C TYR A 35 5.66 -9.43 -7.90
N ALA A 36 5.19 -9.38 -9.13
CA ALA A 36 3.81 -9.72 -9.42
C ALA A 36 3.43 -11.14 -9.01
N ASP A 37 4.37 -12.06 -9.02
CA ASP A 37 4.08 -13.44 -8.64
C ASP A 37 4.10 -13.66 -7.13
N ASP A 38 4.46 -12.66 -6.35
CA ASP A 38 4.46 -12.80 -4.90
C ASP A 38 3.16 -12.20 -4.37
N GLU A 39 2.09 -12.92 -4.53
CA GLU A 39 0.78 -12.40 -4.15
C GLU A 39 0.67 -12.13 -2.66
N LYS A 40 1.26 -13.00 -1.85
CA LYS A 40 1.17 -12.82 -0.42
C LYS A 40 1.92 -11.57 0.03
N GLY A 41 3.10 -11.35 -0.49
CA GLY A 41 3.85 -10.15 -0.16
C GLY A 41 3.13 -8.90 -0.58
N ARG A 42 2.54 -8.91 -1.77
CA ARG A 42 1.80 -7.76 -2.25
C ARG A 42 0.57 -7.50 -1.39
N GLU A 43 -0.09 -8.55 -0.95
CA GLU A 43 -1.26 -8.42 -0.09
C GLU A 43 -0.88 -7.78 1.25
N ILE A 44 0.22 -8.20 1.82
CA ILE A 44 0.67 -7.64 3.08
C ILE A 44 0.96 -6.13 2.94
N ILE A 45 1.65 -5.76 1.88
CA ILE A 45 1.96 -4.36 1.65
C ILE A 45 0.68 -3.57 1.43
N ALA A 46 -0.24 -4.09 0.64
CA ALA A 46 -1.51 -3.41 0.40
C ALA A 46 -2.29 -3.20 1.69
N THR A 47 -2.33 -4.20 2.54
CA THR A 47 -3.02 -4.08 3.81
C THR A 47 -2.42 -2.99 4.68
N ARG A 48 -1.10 -2.92 4.72
CA ARG A 48 -0.43 -1.88 5.49
C ARG A 48 -0.79 -0.49 4.97
N ILE A 49 -0.76 -0.34 3.67
CA ILE A 49 -1.07 0.96 3.07
C ILE A 49 -2.51 1.34 3.37
N ILE A 50 -3.44 0.40 3.28
CA ILE A 50 -4.82 0.68 3.57
C ILE A 50 -4.99 1.09 5.04
N ASP A 51 -4.34 0.40 5.95
CA ASP A 51 -4.42 0.74 7.36
C ASP A 51 -3.85 2.13 7.63
N LEU A 52 -2.74 2.47 7.01
CA LEU A 52 -2.15 3.78 7.19
C LEU A 52 -3.07 4.87 6.65
N ALA A 53 -3.68 4.63 5.50
CA ALA A 53 -4.59 5.60 4.92
C ALA A 53 -5.83 5.78 5.80
N ARG A 54 -6.30 4.73 6.42
CA ARG A 54 -7.43 4.84 7.33
C ARG A 54 -7.13 5.71 8.52
N SER A 55 -5.88 5.74 8.94
CA SER A 55 -5.49 6.58 10.06
C SER A 55 -5.28 8.03 9.64
N GLY A 56 -5.44 8.33 8.37
CA GLY A 56 -5.34 9.70 7.89
C GLY A 56 -4.10 10.00 7.07
N LEU A 57 -3.21 9.04 6.89
CA LEU A 57 -2.00 9.27 6.14
C LEU A 57 -2.27 9.07 4.66
N ILE A 58 -2.33 10.15 3.92
CA ILE A 58 -2.72 10.09 2.51
C ILE A 58 -1.63 10.56 1.57
N ASP A 59 -0.50 10.95 2.08
CA ASP A 59 0.61 11.39 1.23
C ASP A 59 1.32 10.18 0.65
N PRO A 60 1.49 10.09 -0.69
CA PRO A 60 2.08 8.89 -1.28
C PRO A 60 3.49 8.61 -0.80
N THR A 61 4.30 9.63 -0.60
CA THR A 61 5.66 9.41 -0.13
C THR A 61 5.66 8.88 1.29
N ALA A 62 4.85 9.45 2.16
CA ALA A 62 4.79 9.01 3.54
C ALA A 62 4.20 7.60 3.64
N LEU A 63 3.18 7.30 2.85
CA LEU A 63 2.62 5.95 2.81
C LEU A 63 3.66 4.94 2.39
N ARG A 64 4.40 5.25 1.34
CA ARG A 64 5.45 4.36 0.87
C ARG A 64 6.51 4.15 1.94
N ASP A 65 6.98 5.23 2.52
CA ASP A 65 8.07 5.12 3.49
C ASP A 65 7.65 4.34 4.72
N ARG A 66 6.45 4.58 5.21
CA ARG A 66 5.98 3.87 6.39
C ARG A 66 5.73 2.40 6.07
N ALA A 67 5.18 2.09 4.90
CA ALA A 67 4.95 0.71 4.53
C ALA A 67 6.26 -0.05 4.44
N ILE A 68 7.28 0.56 3.86
CA ILE A 68 8.58 -0.07 3.76
C ILE A 68 9.18 -0.28 5.15
N ALA A 69 9.12 0.72 6.00
CA ALA A 69 9.69 0.62 7.33
C ALA A 69 9.02 -0.49 8.14
N GLU A 70 7.69 -0.56 8.07
CA GLU A 70 6.98 -1.57 8.83
C GLU A 70 7.23 -2.97 8.30
N ALA A 71 7.37 -3.10 7.00
CA ALA A 71 7.69 -4.40 6.42
C ALA A 71 9.06 -4.88 6.88
N ARG A 72 10.01 -3.98 6.98
CA ARG A 72 11.34 -4.36 7.41
C ARG A 72 11.40 -4.73 8.87
N ILE A 73 10.61 -4.06 9.68
CA ILE A 73 10.56 -4.38 11.09
C ILE A 73 10.05 -5.80 11.31
N ASN A 74 9.14 -6.22 10.47
CA ASN A 74 8.54 -7.54 10.63
C ASN A 74 9.34 -8.67 10.03
N GLU A 75 10.47 -8.38 9.47
CA GLU A 75 11.34 -9.43 9.03
C GLU A 75 12.12 -9.97 10.21
#